data_1bbffd6d1b73b2ab56191b3a23daf512
#
_entry.id   1bbffd6d1b73b2ab56191b3a23daf512
#
_cell.length_a   1.000
_cell.length_b   1.000
_cell.length_c   1.000
_cell.angle_alpha   90.00
_cell.angle_beta   90.00
_cell.angle_gamma   90.00
#
_symmetry.space_group_name_H-M   'P 1'
#
loop_
_entity.id
_entity.type
_entity.pdbx_description
1 polymer ?
#
loop_
_entity_poly.entity_id
_entity_poly.type
_entity_poly.pdbx_seq_one_letter_code
_entity_poly.pdbx_strand_id
1 'polypeptide(L)'
;MGTEIQGHLDQTKLPPRERTHLLPPDIPKLSLGWGVAAWMMENLIQPNGPKAGQPFKPTDGQVEFLLHFYAVNENGEWLYSHAARRLAKGSGKSPFAAAVALAELCGPVRVDKINKDHPKPWMRVIGKPMSMPLVQIAATSEAQTLNTMRMVRAFAGKRSKLAKKYGLETGKTQIETPEGGLLMQITASSSSAEGAEASFVVADETEHWLPGGGGPAMAETLRQNLVKTGGRMMETSNAWVPGVGSVAEATFNDWCDQEEGKLIKETKILYDARIAPHNTSLTDKPDEGQISLTEALEYVYADCPWAVLRSIKEQIWTPSYPVSRSRRFFLNQPNAVDTAWVTVQQWSQLADPGRELIDGEEVVLFFDGSKSNDHTALVGCCMQDGHVFTIGVWAPDEKTGVIDADAVDAAVARTFDRFEVIAFFADVREWESYVKKSWPDTYKEKLLLWAVPSGKAKSPIAWDMRSHGYEFAEAAEMCHAEIIDKGFTHDGNWETSKHIGNARATESRGRITIKKESPKSPNKIDAAVCVIGARMVYRAVLASKQWEERNNTAEFIVW
;
A
#
# COMPACT_ATOMS: atom_id res chain seq x y z
N MET A 1 -3.81 32.19 13.14
CA MET A 1 -3.48 32.38 11.73
C MET A 1 -3.12 31.06 11.11
N GLY A 2 -3.99 30.07 11.12
CA GLY A 2 -3.78 28.72 10.58
C GLY A 2 -4.96 28.23 9.76
N THR A 3 -5.72 29.13 9.15
CA THR A 3 -7.01 28.84 8.52
C THR A 3 -7.11 29.23 7.05
N GLU A 4 -5.99 29.52 6.40
CA GLU A 4 -6.02 29.95 4.99
C GLU A 4 -5.52 28.91 3.98
N ILE A 5 -5.28 27.66 4.38
CA ILE A 5 -4.78 26.62 3.46
C ILE A 5 -5.79 26.22 2.37
N GLN A 6 -6.98 26.65 2.42
CA GLN A 6 -8.02 26.73 1.37
C GLN A 6 -9.21 27.51 1.91
N GLY A 7 -8.97 28.76 2.26
CA GLY A 7 -10.03 29.66 2.66
C GLY A 7 -11.15 29.63 1.62
N HIS A 8 -12.32 29.16 2.02
CA HIS A 8 -13.61 29.35 1.38
C HIS A 8 -13.99 28.57 0.12
N LEU A 9 -13.26 27.54 -0.32
CA LEU A 9 -13.85 26.61 -1.26
C LEU A 9 -14.74 25.64 -0.48
N ASP A 10 -16.03 25.67 -0.78
CA ASP A 10 -16.98 24.69 -0.28
C ASP A 10 -16.54 23.29 -0.76
N GLN A 11 -15.93 22.54 0.16
CA GLN A 11 -15.36 21.20 -0.13
C GLN A 11 -16.38 20.25 -0.75
N THR A 12 -17.69 20.48 -0.49
CA THR A 12 -18.75 19.62 -1.04
C THR A 12 -18.91 19.78 -2.55
N LYS A 13 -18.41 20.86 -3.14
CA LYS A 13 -18.42 21.11 -4.59
C LYS A 13 -17.26 20.48 -5.34
N LEU A 14 -16.22 20.06 -4.62
CA LEU A 14 -15.09 19.35 -5.21
C LEU A 14 -15.44 17.86 -5.44
N PRO A 15 -14.87 17.22 -6.45
CA PRO A 15 -14.92 15.77 -6.59
C PRO A 15 -14.49 15.09 -5.28
N PRO A 16 -15.13 13.99 -4.84
CA PRO A 16 -14.83 13.36 -3.55
C PRO A 16 -13.34 13.06 -3.34
N ARG A 17 -12.63 12.67 -4.40
CA ARG A 17 -11.19 12.35 -4.37
C ARG A 17 -10.27 13.56 -4.20
N GLU A 18 -10.76 14.77 -4.46
CA GLU A 18 -10.01 16.03 -4.36
C GLU A 18 -10.23 16.75 -3.03
N ARG A 19 -11.24 16.32 -2.27
CA ARG A 19 -11.54 16.91 -0.95
C ARG A 19 -10.42 16.60 0.04
N THR A 20 -10.10 17.59 0.86
CA THR A 20 -9.09 17.48 1.94
C THR A 20 -9.71 17.28 3.32
N HIS A 21 -11.01 17.61 3.48
CA HIS A 21 -11.82 17.32 4.67
C HIS A 21 -13.10 16.60 4.23
N LEU A 22 -13.35 15.41 4.77
CA LEU A 22 -14.37 14.51 4.26
C LEU A 22 -15.59 14.35 5.15
N LEU A 23 -15.52 14.82 6.41
CA LEU A 23 -16.68 14.82 7.29
C LEU A 23 -17.73 15.81 6.74
N PRO A 24 -19.03 15.46 6.74
CA PRO A 24 -20.07 16.39 6.28
C PRO A 24 -20.07 17.69 7.12
N PRO A 25 -20.29 18.88 6.51
CA PRO A 25 -20.18 20.14 7.21
C PRO A 25 -21.34 20.43 8.16
N ASP A 26 -22.52 19.86 7.88
CA ASP A 26 -23.76 20.16 8.61
C ASP A 26 -23.97 19.17 9.76
N ILE A 27 -23.93 19.66 10.98
CA ILE A 27 -24.19 18.83 12.17
C ILE A 27 -25.64 18.30 12.15
N PRO A 28 -25.84 16.97 12.29
CA PRO A 28 -27.17 16.38 12.31
C PRO A 28 -28.05 16.92 13.43
N LYS A 29 -29.32 17.19 13.12
CA LYS A 29 -30.28 17.71 14.10
C LYS A 29 -30.57 16.72 15.22
N LEU A 30 -30.63 15.43 14.90
CA LEU A 30 -30.94 14.33 15.80
C LEU A 30 -29.73 13.42 15.92
N SER A 31 -29.12 13.35 17.09
CA SER A 31 -27.94 12.51 17.34
C SER A 31 -27.84 12.10 18.80
N LEU A 32 -27.50 10.84 19.02
CA LEU A 32 -27.07 10.32 20.33
C LEU A 32 -25.63 10.74 20.69
N GLY A 33 -24.87 11.27 19.71
CA GLY A 33 -23.46 11.61 19.88
C GLY A 33 -23.17 12.53 21.06
N TRP A 34 -24.07 13.46 21.38
CA TRP A 34 -23.97 14.29 22.58
C TRP A 34 -23.95 13.48 23.88
N GLY A 35 -24.89 12.53 24.00
CA GLY A 35 -24.98 11.64 25.17
C GLY A 35 -23.77 10.71 25.28
N VAL A 36 -23.27 10.21 24.14
CA VAL A 36 -22.09 9.35 24.07
C VAL A 36 -20.83 10.13 24.45
N ALA A 37 -20.63 11.34 23.95
CA ALA A 37 -19.51 12.19 24.33
C ALA A 37 -19.54 12.55 25.83
N ALA A 38 -20.70 12.91 26.36
CA ALA A 38 -20.88 13.17 27.80
C ALA A 38 -20.57 11.92 28.64
N TRP A 39 -21.04 10.75 28.22
CA TRP A 39 -20.75 9.49 28.89
C TRP A 39 -19.25 9.18 28.92
N MET A 40 -18.53 9.41 27.80
CA MET A 40 -17.07 9.25 27.75
C MET A 40 -16.36 10.15 28.76
N MET A 41 -16.72 11.43 28.80
CA MET A 41 -16.13 12.40 29.73
C MET A 41 -16.39 12.04 31.19
N GLU A 42 -17.57 11.50 31.50
CA GLU A 42 -17.94 11.10 32.86
C GLU A 42 -17.23 9.82 33.31
N ASN A 43 -17.08 8.83 32.43
CA ASN A 43 -16.73 7.48 32.85
C ASN A 43 -15.31 7.05 32.50
N LEU A 44 -14.65 7.68 31.52
CA LEU A 44 -13.32 7.30 31.07
C LEU A 44 -12.23 8.22 31.63
N ILE A 45 -11.08 7.64 31.92
CA ILE A 45 -9.88 8.36 32.33
C ILE A 45 -8.80 8.21 31.28
N GLN A 46 -8.20 9.31 30.85
CA GLN A 46 -7.15 9.31 29.83
C GLN A 46 -6.02 8.36 30.23
N PRO A 47 -5.73 7.32 29.41
CA PRO A 47 -4.82 6.26 29.83
C PRO A 47 -3.33 6.61 29.65
N ASN A 48 -3.00 7.54 28.78
CA ASN A 48 -1.62 7.87 28.40
C ASN A 48 -1.48 9.31 27.92
N GLY A 49 -0.25 9.71 27.57
CA GLY A 49 0.07 11.03 27.08
C GLY A 49 0.11 12.12 28.15
N PRO A 50 0.22 13.39 27.75
CA PRO A 50 0.38 14.53 28.70
C PRO A 50 -0.79 14.71 29.67
N LYS A 51 -1.98 14.20 29.34
CA LYS A 51 -3.19 14.29 30.16
C LYS A 51 -3.54 12.96 30.84
N ALA A 52 -2.59 12.03 30.98
CA ALA A 52 -2.81 10.76 31.66
C ALA A 52 -3.35 10.97 33.10
N GLY A 53 -4.36 10.20 33.47
CA GLY A 53 -5.02 10.31 34.80
C GLY A 53 -6.12 11.36 34.88
N GLN A 54 -6.30 12.21 33.90
CA GLN A 54 -7.41 13.18 33.82
C GLN A 54 -8.65 12.54 33.14
N PRO A 55 -9.86 13.10 33.29
CA PRO A 55 -11.02 12.67 32.54
C PRO A 55 -10.74 12.70 31.02
N PHE A 56 -11.15 11.64 30.32
CA PHE A 56 -11.05 11.58 28.87
C PHE A 56 -12.01 12.62 28.26
N LYS A 57 -11.46 13.58 27.55
CA LYS A 57 -12.23 14.61 26.86
C LYS A 57 -12.03 14.41 25.35
N PRO A 58 -13.06 13.98 24.62
CA PRO A 58 -13.01 13.99 23.15
C PRO A 58 -12.68 15.40 22.64
N THR A 59 -11.88 15.49 21.58
CA THR A 59 -11.60 16.74 20.88
C THR A 59 -12.83 17.22 20.11
N ASP A 60 -12.81 18.46 19.61
CA ASP A 60 -13.94 18.99 18.85
C ASP A 60 -14.24 18.14 17.60
N GLY A 61 -13.21 17.74 16.83
CA GLY A 61 -13.39 16.84 15.69
C GLY A 61 -13.85 15.43 16.08
N GLN A 62 -13.47 14.93 17.26
CA GLN A 62 -14.01 13.66 17.78
C GLN A 62 -15.48 13.79 18.18
N VAL A 63 -15.88 14.90 18.77
CA VAL A 63 -17.30 15.18 19.06
C VAL A 63 -18.10 15.30 17.78
N GLU A 64 -17.59 16.06 16.81
CA GLU A 64 -18.22 16.20 15.48
C GLU A 64 -18.43 14.82 14.81
N PHE A 65 -17.40 13.98 14.81
CA PHE A 65 -17.53 12.60 14.33
C PHE A 65 -18.63 11.83 15.08
N LEU A 66 -18.67 11.91 16.41
CA LEU A 66 -19.72 11.23 17.20
C LEU A 66 -21.11 11.74 16.84
N LEU A 67 -21.27 13.05 16.61
CA LEU A 67 -22.56 13.64 16.24
C LEU A 67 -23.05 13.10 14.90
N HIS A 68 -22.17 12.92 13.93
CA HIS A 68 -22.51 12.29 12.65
C HIS A 68 -22.73 10.79 12.79
N PHE A 69 -21.80 10.06 13.42
CA PHE A 69 -21.88 8.61 13.46
C PHE A 69 -23.09 8.12 14.25
N TYR A 70 -23.49 8.82 15.30
CA TYR A 70 -24.68 8.51 16.11
C TYR A 70 -25.94 9.29 15.66
N ALA A 71 -25.96 9.80 14.43
CA ALA A 71 -27.11 10.48 13.86
C ALA A 71 -28.23 9.50 13.52
N VAL A 72 -29.46 9.92 13.80
CA VAL A 72 -30.67 9.16 13.53
C VAL A 72 -31.68 10.01 12.76
N ASN A 73 -32.60 9.33 12.04
CA ASN A 73 -33.77 9.98 11.47
C ASN A 73 -34.89 10.16 12.53
N GLU A 74 -36.02 10.71 12.13
CA GLU A 74 -37.18 10.95 13.02
C GLU A 74 -37.79 9.65 13.59
N ASN A 75 -37.55 8.51 12.93
CA ASN A 75 -37.99 7.19 13.40
C ASN A 75 -37.01 6.53 14.37
N GLY A 76 -35.82 7.13 14.59
CA GLY A 76 -34.76 6.58 15.43
C GLY A 76 -33.83 5.60 14.69
N GLU A 77 -33.90 5.54 13.36
CA GLU A 77 -33.06 4.69 12.52
C GLU A 77 -31.74 5.39 12.18
N TRP A 78 -30.67 4.63 12.08
CA TRP A 78 -29.33 5.16 11.81
C TRP A 78 -29.22 5.78 10.42
N LEU A 79 -28.60 6.95 10.32
CA LEU A 79 -28.19 7.53 9.04
C LEU A 79 -26.93 6.85 8.48
N TYR A 80 -26.09 6.33 9.35
CA TYR A 80 -24.83 5.70 9.00
C TYR A 80 -24.70 4.34 9.70
N SER A 81 -24.61 3.26 8.93
CA SER A 81 -24.33 1.91 9.44
C SER A 81 -22.85 1.60 9.48
N HIS A 82 -22.05 2.34 8.71
CA HIS A 82 -20.62 2.15 8.54
C HIS A 82 -19.91 3.50 8.58
N ALA A 83 -18.83 3.59 9.34
CA ALA A 83 -17.96 4.77 9.35
C ALA A 83 -16.50 4.38 9.15
N ALA A 84 -15.74 5.20 8.43
CA ALA A 84 -14.29 5.08 8.30
C ALA A 84 -13.60 6.35 8.81
N ARG A 85 -12.63 6.20 9.71
CA ARG A 85 -11.74 7.27 10.19
C ARG A 85 -10.33 7.07 9.66
N ARG A 86 -10.01 7.75 8.54
CA ARG A 86 -8.66 7.77 7.98
C ARG A 86 -7.91 9.00 8.47
N LEU A 87 -7.05 8.84 9.45
CA LEU A 87 -6.31 9.93 10.07
C LEU A 87 -4.81 9.63 10.12
N ALA A 88 -4.00 10.67 10.16
CA ALA A 88 -2.55 10.57 10.22
C ALA A 88 -2.06 9.77 11.46
N LYS A 89 -0.85 9.26 11.40
CA LYS A 89 -0.23 8.52 12.51
C LYS A 89 -0.04 9.44 13.72
N GLY A 90 -0.43 8.95 14.91
CA GLY A 90 -0.35 9.74 16.15
C GLY A 90 -1.57 10.64 16.42
N SER A 91 -2.62 10.61 15.58
CA SER A 91 -3.85 11.40 15.77
C SER A 91 -4.84 10.82 16.80
N GLY A 92 -4.45 9.82 17.60
CA GLY A 92 -5.28 9.31 18.67
C GLY A 92 -6.40 8.35 18.24
N LYS A 93 -6.29 7.69 17.08
CA LYS A 93 -7.29 6.73 16.56
C LYS A 93 -7.62 5.62 17.55
N SER A 94 -6.60 4.88 18.03
CA SER A 94 -6.81 3.70 18.90
C SER A 94 -7.41 4.04 20.28
N PRO A 95 -6.99 5.09 21.01
CA PRO A 95 -7.69 5.52 22.23
C PRO A 95 -9.15 5.90 21.96
N PHE A 96 -9.44 6.60 20.88
CA PHE A 96 -10.82 6.97 20.54
C PHE A 96 -11.66 5.76 20.14
N ALA A 97 -11.13 4.85 19.32
CA ALA A 97 -11.80 3.60 18.97
C ALA A 97 -12.13 2.75 20.20
N ALA A 98 -11.19 2.66 21.15
CA ALA A 98 -11.42 1.99 22.43
C ALA A 98 -12.53 2.67 23.25
N ALA A 99 -12.57 4.00 23.27
CA ALA A 99 -13.63 4.75 23.96
C ALA A 99 -15.00 4.52 23.32
N VAL A 100 -15.09 4.47 21.98
CA VAL A 100 -16.33 4.14 21.26
C VAL A 100 -16.75 2.70 21.54
N ALA A 101 -15.83 1.72 21.49
CA ALA A 101 -16.12 0.32 21.80
C ALA A 101 -16.68 0.13 23.21
N LEU A 102 -16.12 0.84 24.21
CA LEU A 102 -16.65 0.82 25.58
C LEU A 102 -17.97 1.55 25.73
N ALA A 103 -18.21 2.60 24.95
CA ALA A 103 -19.53 3.24 24.89
C ALA A 103 -20.58 2.30 24.29
N GLU A 104 -20.24 1.53 23.25
CA GLU A 104 -21.12 0.51 22.68
C GLU A 104 -21.39 -0.66 23.66
N LEU A 105 -20.44 -0.96 24.55
CA LEU A 105 -20.62 -1.98 25.58
C LEU A 105 -21.51 -1.50 26.74
N CYS A 106 -21.36 -0.25 27.20
CA CYS A 106 -21.97 0.21 28.47
C CYS A 106 -22.73 1.54 28.34
N GLY A 107 -22.57 2.27 27.24
CA GLY A 107 -23.04 3.64 27.10
C GLY A 107 -24.43 3.79 26.50
N PRO A 108 -24.94 5.03 26.42
CA PRO A 108 -26.28 5.32 25.93
C PRO A 108 -26.35 5.33 24.40
N VAL A 109 -26.13 4.18 23.76
CA VAL A 109 -25.90 4.03 22.33
C VAL A 109 -27.13 3.53 21.55
N ARG A 110 -28.29 3.43 22.17
CA ARG A 110 -29.57 3.11 21.50
C ARG A 110 -30.60 4.16 21.85
N VAL A 111 -31.47 4.49 20.90
CA VAL A 111 -32.52 5.49 21.11
C VAL A 111 -33.49 5.00 22.20
N ASP A 112 -33.71 5.83 23.20
CA ASP A 112 -34.77 5.68 24.19
C ASP A 112 -35.95 6.60 23.87
N LYS A 113 -35.66 7.91 23.67
CA LYS A 113 -36.68 8.92 23.36
C LYS A 113 -36.18 9.93 22.35
N ILE A 114 -37.07 10.39 21.48
CA ILE A 114 -36.84 11.50 20.54
C ILE A 114 -37.78 12.67 20.88
N ASN A 115 -37.20 13.84 21.06
CA ASN A 115 -37.89 15.11 21.22
C ASN A 115 -37.29 16.11 20.22
N LYS A 116 -37.68 15.99 18.95
CA LYS A 116 -37.08 16.70 17.82
C LYS A 116 -37.11 18.22 17.92
N ASP A 117 -38.07 18.77 18.63
CA ASP A 117 -38.31 20.21 18.77
C ASP A 117 -37.69 20.79 20.05
N HIS A 118 -36.97 19.98 20.84
CA HIS A 118 -36.32 20.48 22.04
C HIS A 118 -35.27 21.54 21.70
N PRO A 119 -35.26 22.73 22.37
CA PRO A 119 -34.38 23.83 22.03
C PRO A 119 -32.90 23.50 22.19
N LYS A 120 -32.57 22.64 23.14
CA LYS A 120 -31.18 22.18 23.40
C LYS A 120 -30.88 20.94 22.54
N PRO A 121 -29.92 21.00 21.60
CA PRO A 121 -29.60 19.89 20.69
C PRO A 121 -29.32 18.56 21.42
N TRP A 122 -28.59 18.60 22.53
CA TRP A 122 -28.24 17.42 23.33
C TRP A 122 -29.40 16.76 24.09
N MET A 123 -30.57 17.37 24.10
CA MET A 123 -31.80 16.84 24.69
C MET A 123 -32.79 16.31 23.64
N ARG A 124 -32.47 16.43 22.35
CA ARG A 124 -33.37 16.00 21.26
C ARG A 124 -33.44 14.48 21.11
N VAL A 125 -32.33 13.80 21.41
CA VAL A 125 -32.30 12.33 21.38
C VAL A 125 -31.68 11.86 22.70
N ILE A 126 -32.45 11.08 23.46
CA ILE A 126 -32.00 10.47 24.71
C ILE A 126 -31.66 9.02 24.43
N GLY A 127 -30.48 8.60 24.86
CA GLY A 127 -29.97 7.26 24.67
C GLY A 127 -30.15 6.37 25.89
N LYS A 128 -30.19 5.06 25.65
CA LYS A 128 -30.10 3.98 26.64
C LYS A 128 -29.03 2.97 26.24
N PRO A 129 -28.50 2.18 27.19
CA PRO A 129 -27.63 1.06 26.87
C PRO A 129 -28.30 0.04 25.97
N MET A 130 -27.49 -0.71 25.21
CA MET A 130 -27.96 -1.90 24.50
C MET A 130 -28.06 -3.08 25.46
N SER A 131 -29.09 -3.93 25.31
CA SER A 131 -29.17 -5.20 26.01
C SER A 131 -28.23 -6.22 25.39
N MET A 132 -27.40 -6.90 26.18
CA MET A 132 -26.46 -7.94 25.75
C MET A 132 -25.65 -7.56 24.51
N PRO A 133 -24.89 -6.45 24.51
CA PRO A 133 -24.10 -6.04 23.37
C PRO A 133 -22.96 -7.03 23.10
N LEU A 134 -22.72 -7.39 21.83
CA LEU A 134 -21.50 -8.06 21.39
C LEU A 134 -20.67 -7.07 20.58
N VAL A 135 -19.58 -6.57 21.19
CA VAL A 135 -18.65 -5.63 20.59
C VAL A 135 -17.38 -6.37 20.18
N GLN A 136 -16.99 -6.27 18.91
CA GLN A 136 -15.78 -6.92 18.40
C GLN A 136 -14.73 -5.90 17.99
N ILE A 137 -13.47 -6.12 18.38
CA ILE A 137 -12.31 -5.39 17.89
C ILE A 137 -11.54 -6.33 16.98
N ALA A 138 -11.56 -6.01 15.69
CA ALA A 138 -11.08 -6.85 14.62
C ALA A 138 -9.79 -6.30 14.00
N ALA A 139 -8.80 -7.16 13.75
CA ALA A 139 -7.63 -6.85 12.93
C ALA A 139 -7.10 -8.13 12.25
N THR A 140 -6.28 -8.01 11.22
CA THR A 140 -5.73 -9.16 10.49
C THR A 140 -4.68 -9.94 11.27
N SER A 141 -4.08 -9.34 12.30
CA SER A 141 -3.12 -10.03 13.20
C SER A 141 -3.38 -9.71 14.67
N GLU A 142 -3.00 -10.65 15.55
CA GLU A 142 -3.11 -10.47 17.01
C GLU A 142 -2.30 -9.25 17.49
N ALA A 143 -1.13 -9.01 16.93
CA ALA A 143 -0.28 -7.87 17.29
C ALA A 143 -0.96 -6.52 17.04
N GLN A 144 -1.78 -6.40 16.00
CA GLN A 144 -2.54 -5.18 15.69
C GLN A 144 -3.71 -4.99 16.66
N THR A 145 -4.49 -6.04 16.95
CA THR A 145 -5.58 -5.94 17.94
C THR A 145 -5.08 -5.55 19.33
N LEU A 146 -3.86 -5.94 19.70
CA LEU A 146 -3.25 -5.60 20.99
C LEU A 146 -3.15 -4.09 21.24
N ASN A 147 -2.96 -3.26 20.22
CA ASN A 147 -2.86 -1.81 20.39
C ASN A 147 -4.18 -1.21 20.90
N THR A 148 -5.29 -1.51 20.26
CA THR A 148 -6.62 -1.01 20.66
C THR A 148 -7.13 -1.72 21.91
N MET A 149 -6.93 -3.04 22.05
CA MET A 149 -7.26 -3.76 23.29
C MET A 149 -6.46 -3.27 24.50
N ARG A 150 -5.20 -2.86 24.32
CA ARG A 150 -4.42 -2.23 25.40
C ARG A 150 -5.08 -0.94 25.87
N MET A 151 -5.63 -0.12 24.99
CA MET A 151 -6.35 1.10 25.36
C MET A 151 -7.69 0.75 26.05
N VAL A 152 -8.45 -0.19 25.52
CA VAL A 152 -9.68 -0.70 26.16
C VAL A 152 -9.39 -1.15 27.60
N ARG A 153 -8.36 -1.98 27.80
CA ARG A 153 -7.96 -2.45 29.14
C ARG A 153 -7.45 -1.34 30.03
N ALA A 154 -6.84 -0.31 29.50
CA ALA A 154 -6.41 0.84 30.27
C ALA A 154 -7.60 1.67 30.77
N PHE A 155 -8.66 1.84 29.98
CA PHE A 155 -9.92 2.46 30.39
C PHE A 155 -10.73 1.60 31.36
N ALA A 156 -10.83 0.28 31.12
CA ALA A 156 -11.71 -0.65 31.82
C ALA A 156 -10.97 -1.58 32.81
N GLY A 157 -9.75 -1.23 33.20
CA GLY A 157 -8.99 -2.04 34.19
C GLY A 157 -9.76 -2.22 35.51
N LYS A 158 -9.55 -3.34 36.19
CA LYS A 158 -10.27 -3.74 37.44
C LYS A 158 -10.43 -2.64 38.50
N ARG A 159 -9.50 -1.68 38.56
CA ARG A 159 -9.53 -0.57 39.51
C ARG A 159 -10.13 0.72 38.95
N SER A 160 -10.49 0.74 37.64
CA SER A 160 -11.02 1.92 36.99
C SER A 160 -12.41 2.31 37.52
N LYS A 161 -12.77 3.59 37.32
CA LYS A 161 -14.12 4.08 37.63
C LYS A 161 -15.16 3.32 36.81
N LEU A 162 -14.87 3.07 35.51
CA LEU A 162 -15.76 2.34 34.62
C LEU A 162 -16.03 0.92 35.11
N ALA A 163 -14.98 0.13 35.38
CA ALA A 163 -15.15 -1.25 35.83
C ALA A 163 -15.95 -1.35 37.11
N LYS A 164 -15.70 -0.44 38.08
CA LYS A 164 -16.46 -0.41 39.34
C LYS A 164 -17.92 -0.04 39.16
N LYS A 165 -18.22 0.94 38.25
CA LYS A 165 -19.58 1.42 37.99
C LYS A 165 -20.44 0.36 37.30
N TYR A 166 -19.86 -0.38 36.36
CA TYR A 166 -20.58 -1.35 35.51
C TYR A 166 -20.27 -2.81 35.83
N GLY A 167 -19.54 -3.09 36.90
CA GLY A 167 -19.24 -4.46 37.33
C GLY A 167 -18.41 -5.26 36.31
N LEU A 168 -17.51 -4.60 35.54
CA LEU A 168 -16.83 -5.24 34.43
C LEU A 168 -15.81 -6.28 34.88
N GLU A 169 -15.87 -7.46 34.25
CA GLU A 169 -14.83 -8.48 34.35
C GLU A 169 -13.85 -8.30 33.19
N THR A 170 -12.67 -7.73 33.52
CA THR A 170 -11.66 -7.38 32.49
C THR A 170 -10.62 -8.48 32.39
N GLY A 171 -10.68 -9.25 31.29
CA GLY A 171 -9.70 -10.24 30.88
C GLY A 171 -8.60 -9.67 29.99
N LYS A 172 -7.76 -10.56 29.44
CA LYS A 172 -6.69 -10.21 28.51
C LYS A 172 -7.23 -9.90 27.10
N THR A 173 -8.19 -10.67 26.64
CA THR A 173 -8.73 -10.65 25.26
C THR A 173 -10.20 -10.28 25.19
N GLN A 174 -10.88 -10.21 26.33
CA GLN A 174 -12.31 -9.89 26.43
C GLN A 174 -12.67 -9.14 27.70
N ILE A 175 -13.80 -8.46 27.69
CA ILE A 175 -14.42 -7.79 28.82
C ILE A 175 -15.89 -8.18 28.83
N GLU A 176 -16.39 -8.56 30.00
CA GLU A 176 -17.77 -8.99 30.21
C GLU A 176 -18.50 -8.04 31.14
N THR A 177 -19.80 -7.82 30.90
CA THR A 177 -20.69 -7.16 31.86
C THR A 177 -21.52 -8.19 32.60
N PRO A 178 -22.01 -7.87 33.83
CA PRO A 178 -22.86 -8.80 34.59
C PRO A 178 -24.13 -9.24 33.85
N GLU A 179 -24.62 -8.40 32.95
CA GLU A 179 -25.82 -8.63 32.13
C GLU A 179 -25.55 -9.41 30.82
N GLY A 180 -24.33 -9.97 30.65
CA GLY A 180 -23.97 -10.80 29.51
C GLY A 180 -23.49 -10.02 28.28
N GLY A 181 -23.24 -8.72 28.41
CA GLY A 181 -22.57 -7.95 27.36
C GLY A 181 -21.10 -8.37 27.22
N LEU A 182 -20.57 -8.46 26.01
CA LEU A 182 -19.23 -8.94 25.72
C LEU A 182 -18.51 -7.99 24.75
N LEU A 183 -17.29 -7.59 25.10
CA LEU A 183 -16.33 -6.97 24.18
C LEU A 183 -15.14 -7.91 24.02
N MET A 184 -14.80 -8.28 22.78
CA MET A 184 -13.73 -9.23 22.50
C MET A 184 -12.89 -8.84 21.29
N GLN A 185 -11.62 -9.30 21.29
CA GLN A 185 -10.79 -9.21 20.09
C GLN A 185 -11.03 -10.40 19.16
N ILE A 186 -10.97 -10.14 17.84
CA ILE A 186 -11.02 -11.18 16.82
C ILE A 186 -9.94 -10.94 15.77
N THR A 187 -9.48 -12.01 15.12
CA THR A 187 -8.49 -11.97 14.04
C THR A 187 -8.96 -12.77 12.83
N ALA A 188 -8.34 -12.56 11.69
CA ALA A 188 -8.68 -13.26 10.43
C ALA A 188 -8.53 -14.80 10.54
N SER A 189 -7.72 -15.29 11.47
CA SER A 189 -7.54 -16.73 11.74
C SER A 189 -8.57 -17.31 12.71
N SER A 190 -9.42 -16.48 13.33
CA SER A 190 -10.40 -16.95 14.31
C SER A 190 -11.65 -17.47 13.61
N SER A 191 -11.96 -18.75 13.76
CA SER A 191 -13.24 -19.37 13.32
C SER A 191 -14.47 -18.79 14.04
N SER A 192 -14.25 -17.99 15.09
CA SER A 192 -15.30 -17.32 15.88
C SER A 192 -15.97 -16.13 15.19
N ALA A 193 -15.50 -15.73 14.01
CA ALA A 193 -16.11 -14.63 13.25
C ALA A 193 -17.38 -15.06 12.52
N GLU A 194 -17.51 -16.33 12.11
CA GLU A 194 -18.70 -16.82 11.41
C GLU A 194 -19.87 -17.02 12.38
N GLY A 195 -21.02 -16.45 12.03
CA GLY A 195 -22.26 -16.63 12.78
C GLY A 195 -22.43 -15.76 14.04
N ALA A 196 -21.44 -14.93 14.40
CA ALA A 196 -21.54 -14.04 15.54
C ALA A 196 -22.64 -12.97 15.33
N GLU A 197 -23.44 -12.74 16.38
CA GLU A 197 -24.47 -11.69 16.40
C GLU A 197 -23.89 -10.37 16.93
N ALA A 198 -22.85 -9.86 16.26
CA ALA A 198 -22.19 -8.64 16.67
C ALA A 198 -23.13 -7.43 16.57
N SER A 199 -23.14 -6.61 17.61
CA SER A 199 -23.89 -5.35 17.65
C SER A 199 -23.04 -4.18 17.18
N PHE A 200 -21.71 -4.31 17.30
CA PHE A 200 -20.75 -3.30 16.90
C PHE A 200 -19.39 -3.92 16.59
N VAL A 201 -18.75 -3.43 15.54
CA VAL A 201 -17.39 -3.83 15.16
C VAL A 201 -16.49 -2.62 15.03
N VAL A 202 -15.33 -2.65 15.67
CA VAL A 202 -14.17 -1.80 15.36
C VAL A 202 -13.25 -2.59 14.46
N ALA A 203 -13.11 -2.20 13.19
CA ALA A 203 -12.15 -2.75 12.25
C ALA A 203 -10.89 -1.85 12.27
N ASP A 204 -9.83 -2.33 12.95
CA ASP A 204 -8.64 -1.52 13.24
C ASP A 204 -7.56 -1.71 12.19
N GLU A 205 -6.94 -0.59 11.74
CA GLU A 205 -5.86 -0.54 10.75
C GLU A 205 -6.22 -1.23 9.41
N THR A 206 -7.38 -0.89 8.84
CA THR A 206 -7.91 -1.54 7.61
C THR A 206 -7.06 -1.30 6.36
N GLU A 207 -6.09 -0.38 6.39
CA GLU A 207 -5.06 -0.25 5.36
C GLU A 207 -4.13 -1.46 5.26
N HIS A 208 -4.06 -2.29 6.32
CA HIS A 208 -3.30 -3.54 6.37
C HIS A 208 -4.14 -4.79 6.07
N TRP A 209 -5.44 -4.64 5.87
CA TRP A 209 -6.32 -5.75 5.53
C TRP A 209 -6.25 -6.07 4.04
N LEU A 210 -5.19 -6.79 3.66
CA LEU A 210 -4.86 -7.11 2.27
C LEU A 210 -5.42 -8.49 1.86
N PRO A 211 -5.62 -8.73 0.54
CA PRO A 211 -6.10 -10.02 0.03
C PRO A 211 -5.26 -11.22 0.47
N GLY A 212 -3.92 -11.09 0.47
CA GLY A 212 -3.00 -12.15 0.89
C GLY A 212 -3.09 -12.52 2.38
N GLY A 213 -3.65 -11.65 3.22
CA GLY A 213 -3.88 -11.89 4.65
C GLY A 213 -5.34 -12.19 5.01
N GLY A 214 -6.22 -12.43 4.03
CA GLY A 214 -7.64 -12.70 4.27
C GLY A 214 -8.47 -11.48 4.69
N GLY A 215 -7.90 -10.27 4.62
CA GLY A 215 -8.56 -9.03 5.07
C GLY A 215 -9.91 -8.75 4.43
N PRO A 216 -10.05 -8.77 3.09
CA PRO A 216 -11.32 -8.55 2.43
C PRO A 216 -12.40 -9.58 2.80
N ALA A 217 -12.04 -10.87 2.89
CA ALA A 217 -12.98 -11.93 3.30
C ALA A 217 -13.46 -11.73 4.75
N MET A 218 -12.55 -11.36 5.65
CA MET A 218 -12.90 -11.01 7.02
C MET A 218 -13.86 -9.81 7.08
N ALA A 219 -13.59 -8.74 6.34
CA ALA A 219 -14.45 -7.57 6.28
C ALA A 219 -15.86 -7.92 5.78
N GLU A 220 -15.97 -8.77 4.76
CA GLU A 220 -17.23 -9.26 4.24
C GLU A 220 -18.00 -10.05 5.29
N THR A 221 -17.38 -11.01 5.97
CA THR A 221 -18.00 -11.80 7.05
C THR A 221 -18.53 -10.92 8.18
N LEU A 222 -17.74 -9.92 8.61
CA LEU A 222 -18.15 -8.99 9.66
C LEU A 222 -19.35 -8.13 9.24
N ARG A 223 -19.35 -7.62 8.01
CA ARG A 223 -20.47 -6.84 7.47
C ARG A 223 -21.77 -7.70 7.39
N GLN A 224 -21.66 -8.96 6.95
CA GLN A 224 -22.79 -9.90 6.91
C GLN A 224 -23.36 -10.20 8.31
N ASN A 225 -22.50 -10.34 9.32
CA ASN A 225 -22.92 -10.56 10.71
C ASN A 225 -23.70 -9.35 11.25
N LEU A 226 -23.23 -8.12 10.96
CA LEU A 226 -23.90 -6.89 11.39
C LEU A 226 -25.28 -6.69 10.76
N VAL A 227 -25.51 -7.18 9.55
CA VAL A 227 -26.85 -7.12 8.89
C VAL A 227 -27.90 -7.85 9.71
N LYS A 228 -27.56 -8.99 10.34
CA LYS A 228 -28.49 -9.80 11.14
C LYS A 228 -29.00 -9.06 12.39
N THR A 229 -28.17 -8.22 12.97
CA THR A 229 -28.46 -7.53 14.24
C THR A 229 -28.84 -6.07 14.09
N GLY A 230 -28.78 -5.52 12.85
CA GLY A 230 -28.82 -4.08 12.64
C GLY A 230 -27.64 -3.35 13.29
N GLY A 231 -26.51 -4.07 13.45
CA GLY A 231 -25.29 -3.56 14.05
C GLY A 231 -24.54 -2.60 13.14
N ARG A 232 -23.48 -1.99 13.67
CA ARG A 232 -22.70 -0.97 12.97
C ARG A 232 -21.21 -1.24 13.02
N MET A 233 -20.46 -0.68 12.06
CA MET A 233 -19.02 -0.81 11.96
C MET A 233 -18.33 0.55 11.98
N MET A 234 -17.20 0.63 12.68
CA MET A 234 -16.26 1.74 12.57
C MET A 234 -14.89 1.22 12.15
N GLU A 235 -14.40 1.67 11.02
CA GLU A 235 -13.03 1.42 10.58
C GLU A 235 -12.09 2.50 11.06
N THR A 236 -10.86 2.12 11.43
CA THR A 236 -9.74 3.05 11.60
C THR A 236 -8.65 2.71 10.60
N SER A 237 -8.02 3.72 10.01
CA SER A 237 -6.91 3.53 9.07
C SER A 237 -5.95 4.73 9.05
N ASN A 238 -4.74 4.49 8.56
CA ASN A 238 -3.93 5.52 7.91
C ASN A 238 -4.22 5.52 6.40
N ALA A 239 -3.57 6.41 5.64
CA ALA A 239 -3.61 6.31 4.20
C ALA A 239 -2.91 5.03 3.71
N TRP A 240 -3.49 4.39 2.72
CA TRP A 240 -3.06 3.10 2.16
C TRP A 240 -2.08 3.25 0.99
N VAL A 241 -1.56 2.12 0.53
CA VAL A 241 -0.86 2.01 -0.74
C VAL A 241 -1.90 1.78 -1.83
N PRO A 242 -2.06 2.67 -2.82
CA PRO A 242 -3.01 2.50 -3.91
C PRO A 242 -2.78 1.20 -4.70
N GLY A 243 -3.87 0.54 -5.09
CA GLY A 243 -3.85 -0.61 -5.99
C GLY A 243 -3.45 -1.95 -5.34
N VAL A 244 -3.16 -2.00 -4.03
CA VAL A 244 -2.87 -3.28 -3.34
C VAL A 244 -4.13 -4.00 -2.86
N GLY A 245 -5.30 -3.41 -3.01
CA GLY A 245 -6.58 -4.02 -2.67
C GLY A 245 -6.85 -4.09 -1.17
N SER A 246 -6.42 -3.10 -0.40
CA SER A 246 -6.75 -3.01 1.03
C SER A 246 -8.23 -2.70 1.25
N VAL A 247 -8.77 -3.13 2.41
CA VAL A 247 -10.14 -2.81 2.81
C VAL A 247 -10.34 -1.29 2.94
N ALA A 248 -9.37 -0.55 3.48
CA ALA A 248 -9.44 0.91 3.56
C ALA A 248 -9.59 1.58 2.19
N GLU A 249 -8.89 1.09 1.16
CA GLU A 249 -9.02 1.58 -0.22
C GLU A 249 -10.40 1.28 -0.79
N ALA A 250 -10.90 0.05 -0.60
CA ALA A 250 -12.22 -0.36 -1.05
C ALA A 250 -13.32 0.49 -0.40
N THR A 251 -13.28 0.69 0.92
CA THR A 251 -14.25 1.53 1.65
C THR A 251 -14.22 3.00 1.18
N PHE A 252 -13.03 3.54 0.85
CA PHE A 252 -12.93 4.88 0.29
C PHE A 252 -13.55 4.98 -1.11
N ASN A 253 -13.33 3.98 -1.95
CA ASN A 253 -13.94 3.92 -3.29
C ASN A 253 -15.47 3.83 -3.20
N ASP A 254 -16.00 2.97 -2.31
CA ASP A 254 -17.43 2.87 -2.05
C ASP A 254 -18.04 4.20 -1.57
N TRP A 255 -17.31 4.93 -0.71
CA TRP A 255 -17.74 6.25 -0.27
C TRP A 255 -17.71 7.28 -1.42
N CYS A 256 -16.69 7.27 -2.27
CA CYS A 256 -16.66 8.14 -3.46
C CYS A 256 -17.83 7.85 -4.39
N ASP A 257 -18.13 6.59 -4.66
CA ASP A 257 -19.26 6.19 -5.51
C ASP A 257 -20.62 6.57 -4.88
N GLN A 258 -20.71 6.57 -3.54
CA GLN A 258 -21.87 7.10 -2.81
C GLN A 258 -22.04 8.61 -3.02
N GLU A 259 -20.97 9.40 -2.85
CA GLU A 259 -20.99 10.86 -3.02
C GLU A 259 -21.27 11.27 -4.47
N GLU A 260 -20.87 10.44 -5.44
CA GLU A 260 -21.15 10.61 -6.86
C GLU A 260 -22.55 10.09 -7.27
N GLY A 261 -23.33 9.56 -6.31
CA GLY A 261 -24.69 9.06 -6.57
C GLY A 261 -24.77 7.73 -7.33
N LYS A 262 -23.65 6.99 -7.42
CA LYS A 262 -23.58 5.68 -8.08
C LYS A 262 -24.04 4.53 -7.19
N LEU A 263 -23.98 4.72 -5.86
CA LEU A 263 -24.47 3.73 -4.89
C LEU A 263 -25.84 4.14 -4.34
N ILE A 264 -26.80 3.24 -4.46
CA ILE A 264 -28.14 3.40 -3.88
C ILE A 264 -28.16 2.63 -2.57
N LYS A 265 -28.03 3.33 -1.44
CA LYS A 265 -28.15 2.77 -0.08
C LYS A 265 -29.02 3.69 0.78
N GLU A 266 -29.89 3.10 1.59
CA GLU A 266 -30.69 3.85 2.59
C GLU A 266 -29.78 4.38 3.71
N THR A 267 -28.86 3.56 4.20
CA THR A 267 -27.84 3.98 5.17
C THR A 267 -26.51 4.24 4.46
N LYS A 268 -25.92 5.40 4.76
CA LYS A 268 -24.69 5.87 4.12
C LYS A 268 -23.44 5.40 4.84
N ILE A 269 -22.31 5.45 4.14
CA ILE A 269 -20.98 5.38 4.73
C ILE A 269 -20.61 6.79 5.20
N LEU A 270 -20.27 6.94 6.47
CA LEU A 270 -19.63 8.16 7.00
C LEU A 270 -18.13 8.06 6.78
N TYR A 271 -17.54 9.07 6.15
CA TYR A 271 -16.09 9.09 5.96
C TYR A 271 -15.48 10.32 6.65
N ASP A 272 -14.57 10.10 7.60
CA ASP A 272 -13.84 11.13 8.32
C ASP A 272 -12.37 11.07 7.94
N ALA A 273 -11.89 12.12 7.30
CA ALA A 273 -10.47 12.28 6.98
C ALA A 273 -10.10 13.74 6.89
N ARG A 274 -8.87 14.05 7.35
CA ARG A 274 -8.21 15.33 7.11
C ARG A 274 -6.90 15.04 6.40
N ILE A 275 -6.75 15.52 5.16
CA ILE A 275 -5.72 15.13 4.19
C ILE A 275 -4.94 16.37 3.81
N ALA A 276 -3.61 16.31 3.84
CA ALA A 276 -2.80 17.41 3.32
C ALA A 276 -3.10 17.64 1.82
N PRO A 277 -3.15 18.87 1.34
CA PRO A 277 -3.33 19.17 -0.08
C PRO A 277 -2.28 18.46 -0.96
N HIS A 278 -2.66 18.10 -2.20
CA HIS A 278 -1.80 17.34 -3.10
C HIS A 278 -0.49 18.06 -3.46
N ASN A 279 -0.52 19.41 -3.52
CA ASN A 279 0.64 20.26 -3.78
C ASN A 279 1.51 20.53 -2.54
N THR A 280 1.41 19.71 -1.49
CA THR A 280 2.26 19.83 -0.29
C THR A 280 3.69 19.46 -0.60
N SER A 281 4.62 20.38 -0.33
CA SER A 281 6.06 20.14 -0.30
C SER A 281 6.46 19.39 0.98
N LEU A 282 7.55 18.61 0.93
CA LEU A 282 8.14 18.00 2.13
C LEU A 282 9.18 18.89 2.81
N THR A 283 9.27 20.15 2.40
CA THR A 283 10.16 21.16 3.00
C THR A 283 9.37 22.38 3.47
N ASP A 284 9.98 23.19 4.35
CA ASP A 284 9.43 24.47 4.78
C ASP A 284 9.82 25.63 3.83
N LYS A 285 10.49 25.33 2.71
CA LYS A 285 10.80 26.26 1.62
C LYS A 285 10.19 25.69 0.33
N PRO A 286 8.86 25.79 0.16
CA PRO A 286 8.17 25.27 -0.99
C PRO A 286 8.47 26.10 -2.24
N ASP A 287 8.36 25.47 -3.42
CA ASP A 287 8.32 26.17 -4.69
C ASP A 287 7.02 26.97 -4.82
N GLU A 288 6.98 27.90 -5.80
CA GLU A 288 5.78 28.69 -6.07
C GLU A 288 4.55 27.80 -6.34
N GLY A 289 3.45 28.10 -5.66
CA GLY A 289 2.20 27.33 -5.76
C GLY A 289 2.15 26.05 -4.92
N GLN A 290 3.19 25.71 -4.16
CA GLN A 290 3.17 24.62 -3.19
C GLN A 290 2.87 25.11 -1.77
N ILE A 291 2.36 24.20 -0.94
CA ILE A 291 2.12 24.41 0.48
C ILE A 291 3.32 23.88 1.27
N SER A 292 3.78 24.62 2.27
CA SER A 292 4.90 24.20 3.11
C SER A 292 4.54 22.99 3.97
N LEU A 293 5.56 22.21 4.38
CA LEU A 293 5.37 21.06 5.26
C LEU A 293 4.72 21.49 6.59
N THR A 294 5.15 22.61 7.17
CA THR A 294 4.60 23.11 8.44
C THR A 294 3.11 23.38 8.34
N GLU A 295 2.66 24.15 7.34
CA GLU A 295 1.24 24.47 7.12
C GLU A 295 0.41 23.19 6.90
N ALA A 296 0.90 22.26 6.10
CA ALA A 296 0.22 20.99 5.85
C ALA A 296 0.08 20.13 7.13
N LEU A 297 1.11 20.08 7.97
CA LEU A 297 1.05 19.35 9.25
C LEU A 297 0.12 20.05 10.26
N GLU A 298 0.14 21.38 10.35
CA GLU A 298 -0.80 22.15 11.17
C GLU A 298 -2.24 21.86 10.77
N TYR A 299 -2.52 21.78 9.47
CA TYR A 299 -3.84 21.43 8.96
C TYR A 299 -4.22 19.98 9.30
N VAL A 300 -3.36 19.01 9.02
CA VAL A 300 -3.66 17.58 9.24
C VAL A 300 -3.85 17.26 10.72
N TYR A 301 -3.05 17.88 11.61
CA TYR A 301 -3.07 17.65 13.04
C TYR A 301 -3.84 18.72 13.84
N ALA A 302 -4.65 19.55 13.19
CA ALA A 302 -5.37 20.64 13.85
C ALA A 302 -6.23 20.20 15.03
N ASP A 303 -6.77 18.97 15.01
CA ASP A 303 -7.55 18.36 16.10
C ASP A 303 -6.71 17.53 17.09
N CYS A 304 -5.38 17.61 17.02
CA CYS A 304 -4.45 16.79 17.80
C CYS A 304 -3.53 17.64 18.69
N PRO A 305 -4.03 18.24 19.79
CA PRO A 305 -3.24 19.15 20.64
C PRO A 305 -2.04 18.47 21.34
N TRP A 306 -1.92 17.15 21.26
CA TRP A 306 -0.79 16.37 21.76
C TRP A 306 0.28 16.13 20.70
N ALA A 307 0.04 16.47 19.42
CA ALA A 307 0.99 16.23 18.36
C ALA A 307 2.21 17.15 18.46
N VAL A 308 3.41 16.58 18.42
CA VAL A 308 4.66 17.34 18.43
C VAL A 308 5.14 17.46 16.98
N LEU A 309 4.67 18.49 16.27
CA LEU A 309 4.92 18.69 14.83
C LEU A 309 6.43 18.77 14.50
N ARG A 310 7.24 19.32 15.42
CA ARG A 310 8.69 19.36 15.26
C ARG A 310 9.28 17.95 15.09
N SER A 311 8.91 17.00 15.96
CA SER A 311 9.41 15.63 15.89
C SER A 311 8.92 14.90 14.64
N ILE A 312 7.71 15.22 14.16
CA ILE A 312 7.19 14.69 12.89
C ILE A 312 8.02 15.20 11.71
N LYS A 313 8.37 16.51 11.69
CA LYS A 313 9.22 17.08 10.64
C LYS A 313 10.63 16.47 10.65
N GLU A 314 11.23 16.33 11.83
CA GLU A 314 12.55 15.68 11.98
C GLU A 314 12.52 14.24 11.43
N GLN A 315 11.45 13.49 11.67
CA GLN A 315 11.27 12.15 11.09
C GLN A 315 11.13 12.19 9.56
N ILE A 316 10.35 13.11 9.01
CA ILE A 316 10.15 13.27 7.55
C ILE A 316 11.48 13.64 6.87
N TRP A 317 12.29 14.48 7.49
CA TRP A 317 13.57 14.93 6.95
C TRP A 317 14.72 13.94 7.16
N THR A 318 14.49 12.83 7.86
CA THR A 318 15.49 11.76 7.98
C THR A 318 15.74 11.12 6.61
N PRO A 319 16.96 11.17 6.05
CA PRO A 319 17.24 10.71 4.67
C PRO A 319 16.84 9.25 4.40
N SER A 320 16.93 8.37 5.40
CA SER A 320 16.54 6.96 5.30
C SER A 320 15.04 6.73 5.44
N TYR A 321 14.23 7.77 5.75
CA TYR A 321 12.79 7.60 5.90
C TYR A 321 12.07 7.81 4.55
N PRO A 322 11.37 6.79 4.01
CA PRO A 322 10.79 6.87 2.68
C PRO A 322 9.74 7.98 2.52
N VAL A 323 9.81 8.72 1.42
CA VAL A 323 8.85 9.78 1.06
C VAL A 323 7.42 9.26 1.06
N SER A 324 7.17 8.08 0.52
CA SER A 324 5.86 7.44 0.50
C SER A 324 5.29 7.20 1.90
N ARG A 325 6.13 6.84 2.88
CA ARG A 325 5.72 6.71 4.28
C ARG A 325 5.41 8.06 4.90
N SER A 326 6.18 9.11 4.59
CA SER A 326 5.90 10.49 5.02
C SER A 326 4.52 10.92 4.55
N ARG A 327 4.23 10.75 3.26
CA ARG A 327 2.93 11.11 2.67
C ARG A 327 1.78 10.31 3.29
N ARG A 328 1.89 8.99 3.40
CA ARG A 328 0.81 8.16 3.95
C ARG A 328 0.58 8.39 5.45
N PHE A 329 1.65 8.36 6.24
CA PHE A 329 1.50 8.35 7.70
C PHE A 329 1.32 9.73 8.31
N PHE A 330 1.96 10.77 7.76
CA PHE A 330 1.92 12.09 8.37
C PHE A 330 1.08 13.10 7.59
N LEU A 331 0.99 12.98 6.27
CA LEU A 331 0.17 13.84 5.43
C LEU A 331 -1.19 13.22 5.08
N ASN A 332 -1.44 11.99 5.50
CA ASN A 332 -2.67 11.24 5.25
C ASN A 332 -3.04 11.13 3.75
N GLN A 333 -2.04 11.17 2.89
CA GLN A 333 -2.18 11.07 1.44
C GLN A 333 -1.97 9.61 1.02
N PRO A 334 -2.95 8.92 0.39
CA PRO A 334 -2.67 7.65 -0.28
C PRO A 334 -1.52 7.85 -1.26
N ASN A 335 -0.48 7.07 -1.10
CA ASN A 335 0.71 7.19 -1.93
C ASN A 335 1.22 5.79 -2.26
N ALA A 336 1.48 5.54 -3.55
CA ALA A 336 2.19 4.36 -3.96
C ALA A 336 3.51 4.32 -3.19
N VAL A 337 3.90 3.14 -2.76
CA VAL A 337 5.23 3.00 -2.16
C VAL A 337 6.21 3.45 -3.22
N ASP A 338 7.04 4.46 -2.94
CA ASP A 338 8.21 4.78 -3.75
C ASP A 338 9.21 3.62 -3.62
N THR A 339 8.82 2.52 -4.16
CA THR A 339 9.67 1.39 -4.47
C THR A 339 9.98 1.41 -5.95
N ALA A 340 10.01 2.59 -6.58
CA ALA A 340 10.66 2.69 -7.88
C ALA A 340 12.05 2.11 -7.67
N TRP A 341 12.34 1.03 -8.37
CA TRP A 341 13.65 0.41 -8.31
C TRP A 341 14.73 1.42 -8.73
N VAL A 342 14.43 2.21 -9.76
CA VAL A 342 15.23 3.32 -10.27
C VAL A 342 14.29 4.47 -10.63
N THR A 343 14.68 5.72 -10.32
CA THR A 343 13.92 6.89 -10.74
C THR A 343 14.13 7.17 -12.23
N VAL A 344 13.13 7.78 -12.87
CA VAL A 344 13.23 8.19 -14.28
C VAL A 344 14.47 9.09 -14.50
N GLN A 345 14.77 9.97 -13.56
CA GLN A 345 15.93 10.86 -13.64
C GLN A 345 17.26 10.10 -13.58
N GLN A 346 17.40 9.12 -12.65
CA GLN A 346 18.60 8.29 -12.56
C GLN A 346 18.84 7.51 -13.87
N TRP A 347 17.79 6.90 -14.40
CA TRP A 347 17.87 6.17 -15.67
C TRP A 347 18.21 7.07 -16.86
N SER A 348 17.50 8.19 -17.01
CA SER A 348 17.73 9.10 -18.16
C SER A 348 19.11 9.72 -18.21
N GLN A 349 19.82 9.81 -17.06
CA GLN A 349 21.21 10.31 -17.02
C GLN A 349 22.23 9.35 -17.65
N LEU A 350 21.85 8.08 -17.88
CA LEU A 350 22.70 7.07 -18.53
C LEU A 350 22.41 6.96 -20.03
N ALA A 351 21.40 7.68 -20.54
CA ALA A 351 21.04 7.60 -21.94
C ALA A 351 22.16 8.16 -22.85
N ASP A 352 22.59 7.34 -23.78
CA ASP A 352 23.51 7.70 -24.87
C ASP A 352 22.98 7.16 -26.21
N PRO A 353 21.92 7.76 -26.76
CA PRO A 353 21.35 7.34 -28.03
C PRO A 353 22.26 7.60 -29.23
N GLY A 354 23.35 8.33 -29.05
CA GLY A 354 24.36 8.59 -30.06
C GLY A 354 25.40 7.49 -30.23
N ARG A 355 25.45 6.52 -29.29
CA ARG A 355 26.37 5.39 -29.35
C ARG A 355 25.89 4.44 -30.46
N GLU A 356 26.62 4.39 -31.60
CA GLU A 356 26.33 3.50 -32.73
C GLU A 356 26.78 2.07 -32.45
N LEU A 357 25.90 1.09 -32.72
CA LEU A 357 26.20 -0.33 -32.65
C LEU A 357 26.86 -0.79 -33.94
N ILE A 358 28.07 -1.37 -33.83
CA ILE A 358 28.88 -1.78 -34.98
C ILE A 358 28.59 -3.25 -35.30
N ASP A 359 28.46 -3.58 -36.60
CA ASP A 359 28.28 -4.97 -37.03
C ASP A 359 29.54 -5.82 -36.67
N GLY A 360 29.31 -6.99 -36.13
CA GLY A 360 30.36 -7.86 -35.62
C GLY A 360 30.83 -7.53 -34.20
N GLU A 361 30.24 -6.53 -33.52
CA GLU A 361 30.56 -6.21 -32.12
C GLU A 361 30.22 -7.35 -31.19
N GLU A 362 31.10 -7.62 -30.21
CA GLU A 362 30.86 -8.65 -29.19
C GLU A 362 29.80 -8.20 -28.21
N VAL A 363 28.75 -9.00 -28.08
CA VAL A 363 27.60 -8.69 -27.23
C VAL A 363 27.17 -9.90 -26.40
N VAL A 364 26.51 -9.63 -25.30
CA VAL A 364 25.76 -10.62 -24.52
C VAL A 364 24.28 -10.29 -24.55
N LEU A 365 23.43 -11.32 -24.41
CA LEU A 365 21.98 -11.20 -24.49
C LEU A 365 21.29 -11.76 -23.24
N PHE A 366 20.17 -11.13 -22.89
CA PHE A 366 19.21 -11.71 -21.96
C PHE A 366 17.79 -11.60 -22.51
N PHE A 367 17.03 -12.69 -22.33
CA PHE A 367 15.65 -12.84 -22.79
C PHE A 367 14.72 -13.18 -21.63
N ASP A 368 13.61 -12.44 -21.51
CA ASP A 368 12.50 -12.74 -20.62
C ASP A 368 11.21 -12.78 -21.45
N GLY A 369 10.53 -13.95 -21.46
CA GLY A 369 9.41 -14.19 -22.35
C GLY A 369 8.16 -14.71 -21.68
N SER A 370 7.03 -14.11 -22.08
CA SER A 370 5.67 -14.60 -21.85
C SER A 370 5.01 -14.93 -23.21
N LYS A 371 4.11 -15.91 -23.27
CA LYS A 371 3.31 -16.17 -24.48
C LYS A 371 1.98 -15.45 -24.49
N SER A 372 1.49 -15.02 -23.33
CA SER A 372 0.17 -14.42 -23.19
C SER A 372 0.10 -13.48 -21.99
N ASN A 373 -0.72 -12.45 -22.10
CA ASN A 373 -1.04 -11.48 -21.03
C ASN A 373 0.14 -10.67 -20.46
N ASP A 374 1.37 -10.88 -20.89
CA ASP A 374 2.57 -10.15 -20.49
C ASP A 374 3.43 -9.80 -21.68
N HIS A 375 4.41 -8.91 -21.51
CA HIS A 375 5.35 -8.58 -22.59
C HIS A 375 6.47 -9.62 -22.65
N THR A 376 7.12 -9.67 -23.81
CA THR A 376 8.37 -10.40 -24.04
C THR A 376 9.44 -9.37 -24.37
N ALA A 377 10.66 -9.53 -23.87
CA ALA A 377 11.74 -8.61 -24.12
C ALA A 377 13.06 -9.34 -24.41
N LEU A 378 13.88 -8.72 -25.26
CA LEU A 378 15.25 -9.13 -25.56
C LEU A 378 16.15 -7.90 -25.50
N VAL A 379 17.16 -7.93 -24.64
CA VAL A 379 18.10 -6.84 -24.41
C VAL A 379 19.52 -7.36 -24.55
N GLY A 380 20.37 -6.55 -25.20
CA GLY A 380 21.79 -6.80 -25.35
C GLY A 380 22.67 -5.87 -24.50
N CYS A 381 23.90 -6.29 -24.25
CA CYS A 381 24.93 -5.47 -23.63
C CYS A 381 26.26 -5.67 -24.38
N CYS A 382 26.88 -4.55 -24.81
CA CYS A 382 28.16 -4.56 -25.51
C CYS A 382 29.30 -4.91 -24.56
N MET A 383 30.21 -5.78 -25.00
CA MET A 383 31.34 -6.20 -24.16
C MET A 383 32.42 -5.13 -24.00
N GLN A 384 32.54 -4.23 -24.97
CA GLN A 384 33.60 -3.22 -24.99
C GLN A 384 33.43 -2.16 -23.89
N ASP A 385 32.20 -1.68 -23.68
CA ASP A 385 31.90 -0.52 -22.83
C ASP A 385 30.70 -0.73 -21.88
N GLY A 386 30.06 -1.90 -21.95
CA GLY A 386 28.91 -2.22 -21.14
C GLY A 386 27.63 -1.49 -21.55
N HIS A 387 27.59 -0.87 -22.74
CA HIS A 387 26.40 -0.20 -23.28
C HIS A 387 25.23 -1.17 -23.44
N VAL A 388 24.07 -0.83 -22.89
CA VAL A 388 22.86 -1.64 -22.94
C VAL A 388 21.97 -1.15 -24.07
N PHE A 389 21.48 -2.07 -24.90
CA PHE A 389 20.61 -1.75 -26.02
C PHE A 389 19.42 -2.71 -26.14
N THR A 390 18.29 -2.18 -26.57
CA THR A 390 17.04 -2.91 -26.72
C THR A 390 16.95 -3.51 -28.12
N ILE A 391 16.86 -4.84 -28.22
CA ILE A 391 16.62 -5.52 -29.50
C ILE A 391 15.13 -5.54 -29.82
N GLY A 392 14.29 -5.77 -28.81
CA GLY A 392 12.86 -5.68 -28.97
C GLY A 392 12.10 -5.87 -27.67
N VAL A 393 10.91 -5.26 -27.62
CA VAL A 393 9.86 -5.47 -26.61
C VAL A 393 8.58 -5.78 -27.36
N TRP A 394 7.98 -6.94 -27.12
CA TRP A 394 6.77 -7.41 -27.82
C TRP A 394 5.59 -7.45 -26.86
N ALA A 395 4.54 -6.73 -27.18
CA ALA A 395 3.26 -6.81 -26.49
C ALA A 395 2.40 -7.93 -27.11
N PRO A 396 1.51 -8.57 -26.34
CA PRO A 396 0.51 -9.46 -26.90
C PRO A 396 -0.40 -8.74 -27.90
N ASP A 397 -0.76 -9.39 -28.99
CA ASP A 397 -1.76 -8.88 -29.95
C ASP A 397 -3.08 -8.59 -29.24
N GLU A 398 -3.70 -7.44 -29.48
CA GLU A 398 -4.90 -6.99 -28.77
C GLU A 398 -6.12 -7.92 -28.94
N LYS A 399 -6.19 -8.67 -30.04
CA LYS A 399 -7.33 -9.53 -30.35
C LYS A 399 -7.14 -10.96 -29.86
N THR A 400 -5.90 -11.49 -30.00
CA THR A 400 -5.58 -12.89 -29.68
C THR A 400 -4.97 -13.05 -28.29
N GLY A 401 -4.44 -11.97 -27.72
CA GLY A 401 -3.71 -12.01 -26.44
C GLY A 401 -2.37 -12.78 -26.49
N VAL A 402 -1.85 -13.07 -27.69
CA VAL A 402 -0.67 -13.91 -27.89
C VAL A 402 0.49 -13.10 -28.46
N ILE A 403 1.71 -13.42 -28.03
CA ILE A 403 2.95 -12.84 -28.58
C ILE A 403 3.25 -13.52 -29.93
N ASP A 404 3.67 -12.73 -30.92
CA ASP A 404 4.19 -13.23 -32.18
C ASP A 404 5.58 -13.87 -31.99
N ALA A 405 5.58 -15.19 -31.81
CA ALA A 405 6.80 -15.95 -31.56
C ALA A 405 7.76 -15.95 -32.76
N ASP A 406 7.23 -15.88 -33.98
CA ASP A 406 8.05 -15.87 -35.19
C ASP A 406 8.78 -14.53 -35.33
N ALA A 407 8.14 -13.42 -34.94
CA ALA A 407 8.79 -12.10 -34.90
C ALA A 407 9.94 -12.04 -33.87
N VAL A 408 9.75 -12.69 -32.70
CA VAL A 408 10.78 -12.81 -31.66
C VAL A 408 11.94 -13.67 -32.14
N ASP A 409 11.68 -14.86 -32.70
CA ASP A 409 12.69 -15.77 -33.23
C ASP A 409 13.51 -15.11 -34.35
N ALA A 410 12.84 -14.42 -35.28
CA ALA A 410 13.50 -13.65 -36.33
C ALA A 410 14.38 -12.52 -35.77
N ALA A 411 14.01 -11.89 -34.66
CA ALA A 411 14.84 -10.88 -34.00
C ALA A 411 16.10 -11.49 -33.37
N VAL A 412 15.97 -12.66 -32.73
CA VAL A 412 17.13 -13.43 -32.23
C VAL A 412 18.07 -13.78 -33.38
N ALA A 413 17.53 -14.30 -34.51
CA ALA A 413 18.34 -14.68 -35.66
C ALA A 413 19.10 -13.47 -36.22
N ARG A 414 18.42 -12.34 -36.47
CA ARG A 414 19.07 -11.09 -36.92
C ARG A 414 20.16 -10.59 -35.99
N THR A 415 19.98 -10.78 -34.66
CA THR A 415 20.99 -10.38 -33.68
C THR A 415 22.25 -11.24 -33.81
N PHE A 416 22.12 -12.55 -33.99
CA PHE A 416 23.25 -13.46 -34.21
C PHE A 416 23.92 -13.29 -35.61
N ASP A 417 23.18 -12.74 -36.58
CA ASP A 417 23.74 -12.42 -37.90
C ASP A 417 24.51 -11.09 -37.88
N ARG A 418 24.07 -10.14 -37.05
CA ARG A 418 24.68 -8.81 -36.99
C ARG A 418 25.86 -8.72 -36.00
N PHE A 419 25.77 -9.39 -34.87
CA PHE A 419 26.72 -9.27 -33.76
C PHE A 419 27.42 -10.59 -33.48
N GLU A 420 28.60 -10.50 -32.88
CA GLU A 420 29.23 -11.66 -32.27
C GLU A 420 28.62 -11.90 -30.87
N VAL A 421 27.56 -12.73 -30.78
CA VAL A 421 26.89 -13.06 -29.51
C VAL A 421 27.69 -14.11 -28.79
N ILE A 422 28.39 -13.73 -27.71
CA ILE A 422 29.29 -14.60 -26.95
C ILE A 422 28.64 -15.26 -25.73
N ALA A 423 27.50 -14.73 -25.28
CA ALA A 423 26.65 -15.40 -24.28
C ALA A 423 25.18 -14.97 -24.46
N PHE A 424 24.29 -15.93 -24.28
CA PHE A 424 22.85 -15.70 -24.37
C PHE A 424 22.13 -16.47 -23.26
N PHE A 425 21.56 -15.77 -22.27
CA PHE A 425 20.77 -16.36 -21.21
C PHE A 425 19.31 -16.04 -21.43
N ALA A 426 18.44 -17.04 -21.28
CA ALA A 426 17.00 -16.90 -21.53
C ALA A 426 16.17 -17.58 -20.44
N ASP A 427 15.15 -16.88 -19.90
CA ASP A 427 14.19 -17.53 -19.02
C ASP A 427 13.39 -18.58 -19.76
N VAL A 428 13.15 -19.70 -19.07
CA VAL A 428 12.59 -20.90 -19.68
C VAL A 428 11.08 -20.84 -19.79
N ARG A 429 10.42 -20.12 -18.90
CA ARG A 429 8.98 -20.14 -18.76
C ARG A 429 8.27 -19.81 -20.07
N GLU A 430 7.31 -20.67 -20.45
CA GLU A 430 6.48 -20.54 -21.67
C GLU A 430 7.23 -20.62 -23.01
N TRP A 431 8.57 -20.55 -23.02
CA TRP A 431 9.41 -20.57 -24.21
C TRP A 431 10.31 -21.82 -24.33
N GLU A 432 9.95 -22.92 -23.65
CA GLU A 432 10.76 -24.14 -23.57
C GLU A 432 11.22 -24.67 -24.93
N SER A 433 10.37 -24.62 -25.96
CA SER A 433 10.69 -25.11 -27.30
C SER A 433 11.84 -24.35 -27.97
N TYR A 434 11.89 -23.03 -27.75
CA TYR A 434 12.96 -22.19 -28.27
C TYR A 434 14.19 -22.26 -27.37
N VAL A 435 14.01 -21.98 -26.08
CA VAL A 435 15.09 -21.80 -25.12
C VAL A 435 15.86 -23.10 -24.82
N LYS A 436 15.17 -24.25 -24.80
CA LYS A 436 15.80 -25.57 -24.51
C LYS A 436 16.20 -26.36 -25.75
N LYS A 437 15.65 -26.02 -26.93
CA LYS A 437 15.88 -26.83 -28.14
C LYS A 437 16.30 -25.97 -29.33
N SER A 438 15.41 -25.19 -29.94
CA SER A 438 15.68 -24.51 -31.21
C SER A 438 16.93 -23.61 -31.15
N TRP A 439 16.99 -22.69 -30.18
CA TRP A 439 18.13 -21.77 -30.06
C TRP A 439 19.43 -22.48 -29.64
N PRO A 440 19.45 -23.40 -28.67
CA PRO A 440 20.64 -24.19 -28.38
C PRO A 440 21.17 -25.01 -29.57
N ASP A 441 20.28 -25.66 -30.30
CA ASP A 441 20.68 -26.45 -31.47
C ASP A 441 21.34 -25.58 -32.55
N THR A 442 20.89 -24.35 -32.71
CA THR A 442 21.37 -23.41 -33.73
C THR A 442 22.63 -22.65 -33.30
N TYR A 443 22.69 -22.18 -32.02
CA TYR A 443 23.66 -21.15 -31.62
C TYR A 443 24.72 -21.60 -30.60
N LYS A 444 24.62 -22.79 -30.00
CA LYS A 444 25.53 -23.25 -28.90
C LYS A 444 27.02 -23.16 -29.26
N GLU A 445 27.39 -23.41 -30.52
CA GLU A 445 28.79 -23.38 -30.97
C GLU A 445 29.35 -21.95 -31.10
N LYS A 446 28.49 -20.93 -31.15
CA LYS A 446 28.88 -19.54 -31.17
C LYS A 446 29.11 -18.96 -29.76
N LEU A 447 28.62 -19.64 -28.71
CA LEU A 447 28.63 -19.12 -27.35
C LEU A 447 29.93 -19.46 -26.61
N LEU A 448 30.62 -18.46 -26.12
CA LEU A 448 31.79 -18.57 -25.24
C LEU A 448 31.40 -19.05 -23.85
N LEU A 449 30.33 -18.45 -23.27
CA LEU A 449 29.84 -18.79 -21.95
C LEU A 449 28.42 -19.39 -22.03
N TRP A 450 28.22 -20.51 -21.36
CA TRP A 450 26.93 -21.19 -21.27
C TRP A 450 26.16 -20.76 -20.01
N ALA A 451 24.85 -20.64 -20.13
CA ALA A 451 23.95 -20.24 -19.04
C ALA A 451 24.06 -21.16 -17.81
N VAL A 452 24.15 -22.47 -18.04
CA VAL A 452 24.43 -23.48 -17.00
C VAL A 452 25.54 -24.40 -17.52
N PRO A 453 26.80 -24.18 -17.13
CA PRO A 453 27.95 -24.88 -17.74
C PRO A 453 28.08 -26.34 -17.33
N SER A 454 27.48 -26.78 -16.20
CA SER A 454 27.67 -28.14 -15.64
C SER A 454 26.41 -28.65 -14.92
N GLY A 455 26.41 -29.94 -14.61
CA GLY A 455 25.37 -30.63 -13.83
C GLY A 455 24.20 -31.14 -14.67
N LYS A 456 23.12 -31.59 -14.01
CA LYS A 456 21.92 -32.17 -14.67
C LYS A 456 21.13 -31.15 -15.48
N ALA A 457 21.23 -29.90 -15.14
CA ALA A 457 20.54 -28.77 -15.82
C ALA A 457 21.44 -28.08 -16.86
N LYS A 458 22.56 -28.66 -17.26
CA LYS A 458 23.50 -28.10 -18.23
C LYS A 458 22.78 -27.61 -19.49
N SER A 459 22.96 -26.31 -19.80
CA SER A 459 22.33 -25.68 -20.96
C SER A 459 23.17 -24.51 -21.45
N PRO A 460 23.32 -24.35 -22.77
CA PRO A 460 24.01 -23.19 -23.32
C PRO A 460 23.21 -21.89 -23.18
N ILE A 461 21.86 -21.92 -23.15
CA ILE A 461 20.99 -20.73 -23.19
C ILE A 461 19.99 -20.72 -22.04
N ALA A 462 19.38 -21.86 -21.70
CA ALA A 462 18.31 -21.90 -20.71
C ALA A 462 18.80 -21.52 -19.29
N TRP A 463 18.20 -20.47 -18.74
CA TRP A 463 18.45 -19.96 -17.40
C TRP A 463 17.12 -19.74 -16.68
N ASP A 464 16.63 -20.77 -15.97
CA ASP A 464 15.32 -20.73 -15.29
C ASP A 464 15.36 -19.80 -14.08
N MET A 465 14.75 -18.63 -14.19
CA MET A 465 14.70 -17.61 -13.12
C MET A 465 14.10 -18.12 -11.81
N ARG A 466 13.21 -19.14 -11.86
CA ARG A 466 12.61 -19.74 -10.64
C ARG A 466 13.63 -20.46 -9.77
N SER A 467 14.63 -21.07 -10.39
CA SER A 467 15.73 -21.77 -9.70
C SER A 467 16.89 -20.83 -9.33
N HIS A 468 17.02 -19.69 -9.99
CA HIS A 468 18.10 -18.72 -9.84
C HIS A 468 17.63 -17.38 -9.23
N GLY A 469 16.58 -17.42 -8.39
CA GLY A 469 16.00 -16.19 -7.83
C GLY A 469 16.94 -15.43 -6.87
N TYR A 470 17.91 -16.11 -6.25
CA TYR A 470 18.92 -15.47 -5.42
C TYR A 470 19.95 -14.71 -6.26
N GLU A 471 20.48 -15.36 -7.30
CA GLU A 471 21.44 -14.81 -8.26
C GLU A 471 20.84 -13.62 -9.02
N PHE A 472 19.55 -13.70 -9.38
CA PHE A 472 18.85 -12.58 -10.01
C PHE A 472 18.68 -11.39 -9.04
N ALA A 473 18.37 -11.64 -7.77
CA ALA A 473 18.27 -10.57 -6.78
C ALA A 473 19.63 -9.89 -6.56
N GLU A 474 20.73 -10.65 -6.50
CA GLU A 474 22.08 -10.11 -6.46
C GLU A 474 22.41 -9.28 -7.71
N ALA A 475 22.03 -9.76 -8.89
CA ALA A 475 22.19 -9.03 -10.14
C ALA A 475 21.39 -7.72 -10.16
N ALA A 476 20.20 -7.70 -9.56
CA ALA A 476 19.37 -6.50 -9.45
C ALA A 476 20.00 -5.45 -8.52
N GLU A 477 20.56 -5.87 -7.38
CA GLU A 477 21.31 -4.96 -6.47
C GLU A 477 22.55 -4.37 -7.16
N MET A 478 23.33 -5.21 -7.85
CA MET A 478 24.52 -4.77 -8.56
C MET A 478 24.16 -3.80 -9.72
N CYS A 479 23.14 -4.13 -10.52
CA CYS A 479 22.68 -3.25 -11.59
C CYS A 479 22.16 -1.91 -11.05
N HIS A 480 21.46 -1.91 -9.92
CA HIS A 480 21.03 -0.68 -9.24
C HIS A 480 22.24 0.17 -8.82
N ALA A 481 23.26 -0.44 -8.23
CA ALA A 481 24.50 0.27 -7.86
C ALA A 481 25.18 0.86 -9.11
N GLU A 482 25.32 0.08 -10.19
CA GLU A 482 25.88 0.55 -11.46
C GLU A 482 25.09 1.74 -12.05
N ILE A 483 23.76 1.78 -11.91
CA ILE A 483 22.93 2.91 -12.36
C ILE A 483 23.23 4.16 -11.51
N ILE A 484 23.32 4.02 -10.20
CA ILE A 484 23.63 5.13 -9.29
C ILE A 484 25.03 5.69 -9.57
N ASP A 485 26.02 4.82 -9.79
CA ASP A 485 27.41 5.17 -10.03
C ASP A 485 27.69 5.57 -11.49
N LYS A 486 26.68 5.52 -12.36
CA LYS A 486 26.79 5.78 -13.82
C LYS A 486 27.82 4.86 -14.49
N GLY A 487 27.83 3.59 -14.11
CA GLY A 487 28.80 2.58 -14.55
C GLY A 487 28.56 2.01 -15.93
N PHE A 488 27.50 2.41 -16.64
CA PHE A 488 27.20 2.03 -18.03
C PHE A 488 26.28 3.06 -18.70
N THR A 489 26.07 2.91 -20.01
CA THR A 489 25.12 3.72 -20.79
C THR A 489 24.05 2.85 -21.42
N HIS A 490 22.98 3.46 -21.95
CA HIS A 490 21.93 2.76 -22.70
C HIS A 490 21.41 3.55 -23.89
N ASP A 491 20.74 2.87 -24.83
CA ASP A 491 20.25 3.39 -26.11
C ASP A 491 19.12 4.42 -26.03
N GLY A 492 18.60 4.71 -24.83
CA GLY A 492 17.49 5.64 -24.65
C GLY A 492 16.14 5.08 -25.12
N ASN A 493 16.00 3.77 -25.39
CA ASN A 493 14.75 3.17 -25.83
C ASN A 493 13.59 3.49 -24.87
N TRP A 494 12.48 4.00 -25.43
CA TRP A 494 11.36 4.51 -24.64
C TRP A 494 10.58 3.39 -23.93
N GLU A 495 10.42 2.21 -24.56
CA GLU A 495 9.70 1.08 -23.98
C GLU A 495 10.48 0.49 -22.80
N THR A 496 11.79 0.31 -22.98
CA THR A 496 12.69 -0.12 -21.91
C THR A 496 12.71 0.88 -20.77
N SER A 497 12.78 2.19 -21.05
CA SER A 497 12.72 3.25 -20.06
C SER A 497 11.39 3.25 -19.30
N LYS A 498 10.27 2.98 -19.98
CA LYS A 498 8.95 2.81 -19.36
C LYS A 498 8.92 1.60 -18.41
N HIS A 499 9.46 0.46 -18.84
CA HIS A 499 9.53 -0.75 -18.01
C HIS A 499 10.44 -0.57 -16.79
N ILE A 500 11.54 0.16 -16.89
CA ILE A 500 12.40 0.57 -15.77
C ILE A 500 11.60 1.43 -14.78
N GLY A 501 10.89 2.45 -15.26
CA GLY A 501 10.04 3.32 -14.42
C GLY A 501 8.89 2.58 -13.73
N ASN A 502 8.40 1.47 -14.30
CA ASN A 502 7.38 0.62 -13.73
C ASN A 502 7.91 -0.35 -12.67
N ALA A 503 9.20 -0.67 -12.69
CA ALA A 503 9.82 -1.63 -11.78
C ALA A 503 9.80 -1.11 -10.34
N ARG A 504 9.36 -1.95 -9.41
CA ARG A 504 9.30 -1.66 -7.98
C ARG A 504 10.29 -2.52 -7.24
N ALA A 505 11.10 -1.90 -6.38
CA ALA A 505 12.00 -2.63 -5.49
C ALA A 505 11.17 -3.48 -4.49
N THR A 506 11.63 -4.68 -4.24
CA THR A 506 11.05 -5.57 -3.23
C THR A 506 12.15 -6.39 -2.58
N GLU A 507 11.95 -6.78 -1.34
CA GLU A 507 12.89 -7.68 -0.66
C GLU A 507 12.55 -9.14 -0.96
N SER A 508 13.55 -9.92 -1.32
CA SER A 508 13.46 -11.37 -1.49
C SER A 508 14.70 -12.02 -0.87
N ARG A 509 14.50 -12.88 0.13
CA ARG A 509 15.57 -13.62 0.83
C ARG A 509 16.71 -12.74 1.35
N GLY A 510 16.37 -11.53 1.87
CA GLY A 510 17.33 -10.58 2.41
C GLY A 510 18.06 -9.73 1.36
N ARG A 511 17.67 -9.80 0.09
CA ARG A 511 18.19 -8.98 -1.02
C ARG A 511 17.09 -8.17 -1.69
N ILE A 512 17.47 -7.05 -2.30
CA ILE A 512 16.55 -6.21 -3.07
C ILE A 512 16.48 -6.74 -4.51
N THR A 513 15.27 -7.00 -4.98
CA THR A 513 14.97 -7.38 -6.36
C THR A 513 13.82 -6.53 -6.89
N ILE A 514 13.37 -6.79 -8.13
CA ILE A 514 12.27 -6.03 -8.74
C ILE A 514 10.99 -6.86 -8.85
N LYS A 515 9.86 -6.16 -8.80
CA LYS A 515 8.53 -6.72 -9.07
C LYS A 515 7.63 -5.72 -9.77
N LYS A 516 6.53 -6.20 -10.36
CA LYS A 516 5.42 -5.34 -10.79
C LYS A 516 4.73 -4.71 -9.57
N GLU A 517 4.11 -3.57 -9.75
CA GLU A 517 3.30 -2.91 -8.71
C GLU A 517 2.23 -3.86 -8.12
N SER A 518 1.58 -4.65 -8.99
CA SER A 518 0.70 -5.77 -8.61
C SER A 518 0.78 -6.88 -9.67
N PRO A 519 0.39 -8.14 -9.36
CA PRO A 519 0.44 -9.25 -10.31
C PRO A 519 -0.37 -9.02 -11.59
N LYS A 520 -1.46 -8.24 -11.50
CA LYS A 520 -2.35 -7.91 -12.63
C LYS A 520 -2.12 -6.49 -13.17
N SER A 521 -1.04 -5.82 -12.77
CA SER A 521 -0.74 -4.47 -13.23
C SER A 521 -0.57 -4.41 -14.76
N PRO A 522 -1.16 -3.42 -15.44
CA PRO A 522 -0.87 -3.15 -16.84
C PRO A 522 0.55 -2.62 -17.04
N ASN A 523 1.19 -2.14 -15.96
CA ASN A 523 2.55 -1.61 -15.95
C ASN A 523 3.56 -2.75 -16.00
N LYS A 524 4.07 -3.04 -17.19
CA LYS A 524 4.99 -4.13 -17.49
C LYS A 524 6.42 -3.77 -17.08
N ILE A 525 7.25 -4.80 -16.74
CA ILE A 525 8.65 -4.64 -16.31
C ILE A 525 9.63 -5.57 -17.04
N ASP A 526 9.19 -6.32 -18.02
CA ASP A 526 9.93 -7.42 -18.66
C ASP A 526 11.25 -6.92 -19.29
N ALA A 527 11.26 -5.74 -19.92
CA ALA A 527 12.50 -5.14 -20.38
C ALA A 527 13.44 -4.71 -19.24
N ALA A 528 12.91 -4.32 -18.07
CA ALA A 528 13.75 -4.04 -16.89
C ALA A 528 14.41 -5.32 -16.37
N VAL A 529 13.68 -6.46 -16.39
CA VAL A 529 14.25 -7.78 -16.07
C VAL A 529 15.39 -8.10 -17.04
N CYS A 530 15.19 -7.86 -18.35
CA CYS A 530 16.21 -8.10 -19.36
C CYS A 530 17.43 -7.18 -19.22
N VAL A 531 17.29 -5.93 -18.83
CA VAL A 531 18.43 -5.03 -18.54
C VAL A 531 19.28 -5.59 -17.40
N ILE A 532 18.64 -5.99 -16.29
CA ILE A 532 19.32 -6.62 -15.14
C ILE A 532 20.04 -7.89 -15.59
N GLY A 533 19.35 -8.74 -16.37
CA GLY A 533 19.88 -9.98 -16.90
C GLY A 533 21.06 -9.77 -17.84
N ALA A 534 20.98 -8.82 -18.79
CA ALA A 534 22.07 -8.51 -19.71
C ALA A 534 23.32 -8.01 -18.96
N ARG A 535 23.15 -7.12 -17.95
CA ARG A 535 24.25 -6.69 -17.08
C ARG A 535 24.82 -7.83 -16.25
N MET A 536 23.97 -8.77 -15.79
CA MET A 536 24.41 -9.98 -15.09
C MET A 536 25.30 -10.86 -16.02
N VAL A 537 24.83 -11.13 -17.23
CA VAL A 537 25.56 -11.94 -18.21
C VAL A 537 26.89 -11.26 -18.59
N TYR A 538 26.88 -9.95 -18.79
CA TYR A 538 28.08 -9.15 -19.01
C TYR A 538 29.14 -9.39 -17.93
N ARG A 539 28.77 -9.23 -16.65
CA ARG A 539 29.66 -9.47 -15.53
C ARG A 539 30.13 -10.94 -15.44
N ALA A 540 29.21 -11.88 -15.73
CA ALA A 540 29.56 -13.31 -15.74
C ALA A 540 30.59 -13.64 -16.80
N VAL A 541 30.50 -13.05 -18.00
CA VAL A 541 31.53 -13.22 -19.05
C VAL A 541 32.84 -12.61 -18.62
N LEU A 542 32.88 -11.39 -18.10
CA LEU A 542 34.12 -10.74 -17.63
C LEU A 542 34.84 -11.53 -16.53
N ALA A 543 34.09 -12.23 -15.68
CA ALA A 543 34.62 -13.06 -14.60
C ALA A 543 34.99 -14.49 -15.06
N SER A 544 34.77 -14.85 -16.33
CA SER A 544 34.99 -16.20 -16.82
C SER A 544 36.46 -16.43 -17.27
N LYS A 545 37.00 -17.64 -17.01
CA LYS A 545 38.31 -18.02 -17.52
C LYS A 545 38.40 -18.03 -19.02
N GLN A 546 37.33 -18.39 -19.71
CA GLN A 546 37.27 -18.42 -21.18
C GLN A 546 37.46 -17.01 -21.77
N TRP A 547 36.93 -15.97 -21.11
CA TRP A 547 37.13 -14.59 -21.52
C TRP A 547 38.58 -14.14 -21.28
N GLU A 548 39.15 -14.48 -20.13
CA GLU A 548 40.53 -14.18 -19.79
C GLU A 548 41.53 -14.86 -20.76
N GLU A 549 41.34 -16.13 -21.07
CA GLU A 549 42.16 -16.90 -22.02
C GLU A 549 42.08 -16.30 -23.43
N ARG A 550 40.89 -15.89 -23.89
CA ARG A 550 40.66 -15.28 -25.20
C ARG A 550 41.42 -13.97 -25.34
N ASN A 551 41.37 -13.09 -24.34
CA ASN A 551 42.04 -11.79 -24.36
C ASN A 551 43.55 -11.91 -24.24
N ASN A 552 44.05 -12.84 -23.43
CA ASN A 552 45.50 -13.10 -23.32
C ASN A 552 46.06 -13.67 -24.62
N THR A 553 45.30 -14.43 -25.39
CA THR A 553 45.73 -14.97 -26.70
C THR A 553 45.77 -13.88 -27.76
N ALA A 554 44.89 -12.88 -27.71
CA ALA A 554 44.86 -11.75 -28.64
C ALA A 554 46.10 -10.83 -28.46
N GLU A 555 46.62 -10.66 -27.26
CA GLU A 555 47.86 -9.89 -27.01
C GLU A 555 49.11 -10.54 -27.62
N PHE A 556 49.13 -11.87 -27.79
CA PHE A 556 50.27 -12.59 -28.42
C PHE A 556 50.30 -12.55 -29.95
N ILE A 557 49.23 -12.11 -30.63
CA ILE A 557 49.13 -12.07 -32.09
C ILE A 557 49.54 -10.70 -32.68
N VAL A 558 49.77 -9.70 -31.83
CA VAL A 558 50.15 -8.33 -32.25
C VAL A 558 51.67 -8.06 -32.20
N TRP A 559 52.50 -9.12 -32.27
CA TRP A 559 53.96 -9.01 -32.46
C TRP A 559 54.45 -9.66 -33.74
#